data_6c8cc9f52e7b52a5c5d8373c8313285e
#
_entry.id   6c8cc9f52e7b52a5c5d8373c8313285e
#
_cell.length_a   1.000
_cell.length_b   1.000
_cell.length_c   1.000
_cell.angle_alpha   90.00
_cell.angle_beta   90.00
_cell.angle_gamma   90.00
#
_symmetry.space_group_name_H-M   'P 1'
#
loop_
_entity.id
_entity.type
_entity.pdbx_description
1 polymer ?
#
loop_
_entity_poly.entity_id
_entity_poly.type
_entity_poly.pdbx_seq_one_letter_code
_entity_poly.pdbx_strand_id
1 'polypeptide(L)'
;MKIGIIGSMQFTEKMLEVCDALKTYGHEGFLTPLHYNLIGKSDEEKEKIKLHQKYNMDAIREFWRQMQGADAVLVLNYDKNGVKNYIGANTFLEIGFAHVLNQKIFILNPLPEFEFYRTETEAMKPVIINGDLEKIK
;
A
#
# COMPACT_ATOMS: atom_id res chain seq x y z
N MET A 1 10.55 4.30 -12.10
CA MET A 1 9.14 3.88 -12.12
C MET A 1 8.30 4.80 -11.24
N LYS A 2 7.04 4.99 -11.62
CA LYS A 2 6.03 5.61 -10.78
C LYS A 2 5.33 4.53 -9.94
N ILE A 3 5.43 4.62 -8.61
CA ILE A 3 5.08 3.55 -7.68
C ILE A 3 4.05 4.03 -6.66
N GLY A 4 2.86 3.44 -6.66
CA GLY A 4 1.85 3.69 -5.63
C GLY A 4 2.23 2.98 -4.32
N ILE A 5 2.28 3.72 -3.22
CA ILE A 5 2.56 3.16 -1.90
C ILE A 5 1.24 2.81 -1.24
N ILE A 6 1.07 1.54 -0.89
CA ILE A 6 -0.17 1.02 -0.31
C ILE A 6 0.09 0.27 0.99
N GLY A 7 -0.93 0.19 1.82
CA GLY A 7 -0.87 -0.42 3.13
C GLY A 7 -1.91 0.18 4.06
N SER A 8 -1.85 -0.17 5.34
CA SER A 8 -2.72 0.45 6.33
C SER A 8 -2.46 1.96 6.40
N MET A 9 -3.52 2.76 6.41
CA MET A 9 -3.42 4.22 6.55
C MET A 9 -2.79 4.65 7.89
N GLN A 10 -2.72 3.77 8.88
CA GLN A 10 -1.96 4.02 10.10
C GLN A 10 -0.46 4.20 9.84
N PHE A 11 0.05 3.69 8.73
CA PHE A 11 1.45 3.80 8.33
C PHE A 11 1.76 5.01 7.44
N THR A 12 0.88 6.02 7.43
CA THR A 12 1.02 7.18 6.53
C THR A 12 2.38 7.85 6.62
N GLU A 13 2.91 8.08 7.83
CA GLU A 13 4.22 8.71 8.02
C GLU A 13 5.35 7.84 7.43
N LYS A 14 5.27 6.53 7.63
CA LYS A 14 6.23 5.59 7.02
C LYS A 14 6.10 5.52 5.49
N MET A 15 4.90 5.68 4.96
CA MET A 15 4.69 5.76 3.51
C MET A 15 5.42 6.97 2.92
N LEU A 16 5.39 8.13 3.61
CA LEU A 16 6.11 9.32 3.19
C LEU A 16 7.63 9.12 3.23
N GLU A 17 8.14 8.49 4.29
CA GLU A 17 9.57 8.14 4.40
C GLU A 17 10.01 7.23 3.24
N VAL A 18 9.19 6.25 2.88
CA VAL A 18 9.46 5.35 1.77
C VAL A 18 9.42 6.09 0.43
N CYS A 19 8.48 7.01 0.22
CA CYS A 19 8.45 7.85 -0.97
C CYS A 19 9.77 8.62 -1.14
N ASP A 20 10.31 9.17 -0.05
CA ASP A 20 11.59 9.89 -0.10
C ASP A 20 12.76 8.95 -0.36
N ALA A 21 12.78 7.78 0.28
CA ALA A 21 13.82 6.78 0.04
C ALA A 21 13.83 6.30 -1.42
N LEU A 22 12.67 6.09 -2.03
CA LEU A 22 12.56 5.65 -3.43
C LEU A 22 13.21 6.61 -4.43
N LYS A 23 13.24 7.91 -4.11
CA LYS A 23 13.90 8.92 -4.95
C LYS A 23 15.39 8.63 -5.12
N THR A 24 16.05 8.10 -4.08
CA THR A 24 17.48 7.76 -4.15
C THR A 24 17.79 6.63 -5.14
N TYR A 25 16.76 5.83 -5.46
CA TYR A 25 16.84 4.75 -6.44
C TYR A 25 16.25 5.14 -7.82
N GLY A 26 15.95 6.42 -8.02
CA GLY A 26 15.41 6.91 -9.29
C GLY A 26 13.92 6.61 -9.51
N HIS A 27 13.16 6.34 -8.45
CA HIS A 27 11.72 6.09 -8.51
C HIS A 27 10.91 7.24 -7.95
N GLU A 28 9.68 7.37 -8.41
CA GLU A 28 8.69 8.32 -7.89
C GLU A 28 7.62 7.55 -7.11
N GLY A 29 7.66 7.65 -5.77
CA GLY A 29 6.59 7.12 -4.91
C GLY A 29 5.46 8.13 -4.78
N PHE A 30 4.22 7.66 -4.76
CA PHE A 30 3.06 8.54 -4.53
C PHE A 30 2.04 7.91 -3.57
N LEU A 31 1.31 8.80 -2.87
CA LEU A 31 0.15 8.49 -2.05
C LEU A 31 -1.07 9.19 -2.64
N THR A 32 -2.27 8.75 -2.26
CA THR A 32 -3.46 9.54 -2.58
C THR A 32 -3.49 10.82 -1.73
N PRO A 33 -4.12 11.91 -2.22
CA PRO A 33 -4.28 13.13 -1.41
C PRO A 33 -4.95 12.88 -0.06
N LEU A 34 -5.77 11.84 0.06
CA LEU A 34 -6.49 11.48 1.29
C LEU A 34 -5.54 11.13 2.45
N HIS A 35 -4.35 10.61 2.17
CA HIS A 35 -3.35 10.29 3.19
C HIS A 35 -2.84 11.52 3.95
N TYR A 36 -2.74 12.66 3.28
CA TYR A 36 -2.21 13.87 3.91
C TYR A 36 -3.05 14.37 5.08
N ASN A 37 -4.34 14.03 5.12
CA ASN A 37 -5.23 14.36 6.23
C ASN A 37 -4.95 13.54 7.50
N LEU A 38 -4.12 12.50 7.40
CA LEU A 38 -3.81 11.58 8.50
C LEU A 38 -2.50 11.94 9.21
N ILE A 39 -1.68 12.81 8.62
CA ILE A 39 -0.37 13.17 9.16
C ILE A 39 -0.51 13.80 10.55
N GLY A 40 0.26 13.30 11.52
CA GLY A 40 0.26 13.81 12.89
C GLY A 40 -0.96 13.43 13.71
N LYS A 41 -1.85 12.60 13.19
CA LYS A 41 -3.04 12.12 13.92
C LYS A 41 -2.70 10.86 14.73
N SER A 42 -3.44 10.66 15.83
CA SER A 42 -3.39 9.40 16.58
C SER A 42 -4.00 8.24 15.78
N ASP A 43 -3.72 7.01 16.19
CA ASP A 43 -4.30 5.82 15.53
C ASP A 43 -5.83 5.85 15.59
N GLU A 44 -6.42 6.30 16.71
CA GLU A 44 -7.86 6.44 16.86
C GLU A 44 -8.44 7.49 15.90
N GLU A 45 -7.79 8.64 15.78
CA GLU A 45 -8.19 9.70 14.85
C GLU A 45 -8.06 9.24 13.40
N LYS A 46 -6.97 8.55 13.07
CA LYS A 46 -6.76 7.97 11.73
C LYS A 46 -7.87 6.99 11.37
N GLU A 47 -8.29 6.15 12.31
CA GLU A 47 -9.39 5.21 12.08
C GLU A 47 -10.70 5.93 11.75
N LYS A 48 -11.04 6.98 12.48
CA LYS A 48 -12.24 7.79 12.21
C LYS A 48 -12.18 8.46 10.84
N ILE A 49 -11.04 9.06 10.50
CA ILE A 49 -10.86 9.72 9.20
C ILE A 49 -10.95 8.69 8.06
N LYS A 50 -10.31 7.54 8.22
CA LYS A 50 -10.35 6.45 7.25
C LYS A 50 -11.76 5.98 6.97
N LEU A 51 -12.57 5.76 8.00
CA LEU A 51 -13.96 5.33 7.86
C LEU A 51 -14.80 6.41 7.14
N HIS A 52 -14.62 7.67 7.50
CA HIS A 52 -15.29 8.78 6.82
C HIS A 52 -14.93 8.81 5.32
N GLN A 53 -13.66 8.66 4.98
CA GLN A 53 -13.19 8.64 3.59
C GLN A 53 -13.79 7.47 2.81
N LYS A 54 -13.86 6.29 3.42
CA LYS A 54 -14.47 5.11 2.78
C LYS A 54 -15.95 5.31 2.48
N TYR A 55 -16.71 5.76 3.48
CA TYR A 55 -18.15 5.82 3.37
C TYR A 55 -18.67 7.07 2.64
N ASN A 56 -17.94 8.18 2.71
CA ASN A 56 -18.45 9.47 2.24
C ASN A 56 -17.63 10.10 1.11
N MET A 57 -16.39 9.62 0.86
CA MET A 57 -15.48 10.21 -0.14
C MET A 57 -15.01 9.20 -1.19
N ASP A 58 -15.59 8.01 -1.22
CA ASP A 58 -15.26 6.95 -2.18
C ASP A 58 -13.74 6.70 -2.28
N ALA A 59 -13.09 6.50 -1.12
CA ALA A 59 -11.64 6.35 -1.05
C ALA A 59 -11.11 5.18 -1.90
N ILE A 60 -11.90 4.12 -2.06
CA ILE A 60 -11.54 2.96 -2.89
C ILE A 60 -11.41 3.37 -4.35
N ARG A 61 -12.40 4.10 -4.89
CA ARG A 61 -12.34 4.57 -6.28
C ARG A 61 -11.31 5.66 -6.48
N GLU A 62 -11.08 6.50 -5.47
CA GLU A 62 -10.03 7.53 -5.53
C GLU A 62 -8.65 6.91 -5.74
N PHE A 63 -8.33 5.85 -5.00
CA PHE A 63 -7.07 5.14 -5.21
C PHE A 63 -7.00 4.51 -6.61
N TRP A 64 -8.08 3.91 -7.08
CA TRP A 64 -8.17 3.39 -8.44
C TRP A 64 -7.80 4.45 -9.49
N ARG A 65 -8.30 5.68 -9.32
CA ARG A 65 -7.97 6.78 -10.23
C ARG A 65 -6.48 7.15 -10.16
N GLN A 66 -5.92 7.20 -8.95
CA GLN A 66 -4.52 7.56 -8.74
C GLN A 66 -3.56 6.51 -9.32
N MET A 67 -3.95 5.25 -9.34
CA MET A 67 -3.16 4.16 -9.89
C MET A 67 -3.03 4.20 -11.41
N GLN A 68 -3.91 4.91 -12.11
CA GLN A 68 -3.87 4.92 -13.57
C GLN A 68 -2.55 5.50 -14.08
N GLY A 69 -1.88 4.74 -14.99
CA GLY A 69 -0.58 5.14 -15.52
C GLY A 69 0.61 4.93 -14.59
N ALA A 70 0.42 4.35 -13.41
CA ALA A 70 1.53 3.93 -12.57
C ALA A 70 2.18 2.64 -13.10
N ASP A 71 3.46 2.45 -12.79
CA ASP A 71 4.21 1.26 -13.23
C ASP A 71 4.11 0.12 -12.23
N ALA A 72 3.92 0.44 -10.95
CA ALA A 72 3.96 -0.53 -9.88
C ALA A 72 3.23 -0.06 -8.62
N VAL A 73 3.01 -0.99 -7.70
CA VAL A 73 2.66 -0.72 -6.30
C VAL A 73 3.69 -1.32 -5.38
N LEU A 74 3.92 -0.67 -4.23
CA LEU A 74 4.71 -1.20 -3.13
C LEU A 74 3.82 -1.31 -1.90
N VAL A 75 3.63 -2.52 -1.41
CA VAL A 75 2.83 -2.83 -0.23
C VAL A 75 3.70 -2.72 1.01
N LEU A 76 3.35 -1.84 1.95
CA LEU A 76 4.01 -1.73 3.25
C LEU A 76 3.26 -2.59 4.27
N ASN A 77 3.61 -3.84 4.36
CA ASN A 77 2.98 -4.81 5.26
C ASN A 77 3.76 -4.93 6.58
N TYR A 78 3.70 -3.87 7.39
CA TYR A 78 4.21 -3.89 8.76
C TYR A 78 3.26 -4.66 9.70
N ASP A 79 3.75 -5.01 10.88
CA ASP A 79 2.94 -5.64 11.91
C ASP A 79 1.87 -4.67 12.40
N LYS A 80 0.65 -5.18 12.58
CA LYS A 80 -0.49 -4.40 13.04
C LYS A 80 -1.48 -5.27 13.80
N ASN A 81 -1.98 -4.79 14.94
CA ASN A 81 -3.00 -5.47 15.74
C ASN A 81 -2.64 -6.93 16.07
N GLY A 82 -1.37 -7.19 16.40
CA GLY A 82 -0.88 -8.54 16.70
C GLY A 82 -0.72 -9.45 15.48
N VAL A 83 -0.97 -8.97 14.28
CA VAL A 83 -0.78 -9.71 13.02
C VAL A 83 0.54 -9.31 12.39
N LYS A 84 1.42 -10.29 12.21
CA LYS A 84 2.71 -10.09 11.56
C LYS A 84 2.52 -9.86 10.06
N ASN A 85 3.22 -8.86 9.52
CA ASN A 85 3.22 -8.54 8.10
C ASN A 85 1.79 -8.28 7.55
N TYR A 86 1.01 -7.50 8.29
CA TYR A 86 -0.41 -7.28 8.06
C TYR A 86 -0.73 -6.72 6.68
N ILE A 87 -1.67 -7.36 5.98
CA ILE A 87 -2.31 -6.86 4.76
C ILE A 87 -3.81 -6.84 5.01
N GLY A 88 -4.39 -5.66 5.11
CA GLY A 88 -5.83 -5.51 5.32
C GLY A 88 -6.64 -5.70 4.03
N ALA A 89 -7.96 -5.78 4.17
CA ALA A 89 -8.86 -6.01 3.05
C ALA A 89 -8.76 -4.91 1.98
N ASN A 90 -8.68 -3.65 2.40
CA ASN A 90 -8.57 -2.53 1.46
C ASN A 90 -7.26 -2.60 0.66
N THR A 91 -6.15 -2.89 1.33
CA THR A 91 -4.85 -3.09 0.67
C THR A 91 -4.90 -4.26 -0.30
N PHE A 92 -5.57 -5.34 0.08
CA PHE A 92 -5.76 -6.49 -0.81
C PHE A 92 -6.54 -6.12 -2.08
N LEU A 93 -7.59 -5.31 -1.98
CA LEU A 93 -8.30 -4.78 -3.15
C LEU A 93 -7.36 -4.00 -4.08
N GLU A 94 -6.50 -3.17 -3.51
CA GLU A 94 -5.54 -2.36 -4.26
C GLU A 94 -4.48 -3.23 -4.97
N ILE A 95 -4.04 -4.32 -4.33
CA ILE A 95 -3.18 -5.33 -4.97
C ILE A 95 -3.89 -5.93 -6.18
N GLY A 96 -5.17 -6.26 -6.05
CA GLY A 96 -5.98 -6.76 -7.16
C GLY A 96 -6.10 -5.74 -8.30
N PHE A 97 -6.27 -4.47 -7.97
CA PHE A 97 -6.29 -3.39 -8.97
C PHE A 97 -4.96 -3.33 -9.74
N ALA A 98 -3.84 -3.39 -9.02
CA ALA A 98 -2.51 -3.39 -9.65
C ALA A 98 -2.35 -4.57 -10.61
N HIS A 99 -2.82 -5.75 -10.20
CA HIS A 99 -2.76 -6.94 -11.04
C HIS A 99 -3.53 -6.76 -12.35
N VAL A 100 -4.79 -6.30 -12.29
CA VAL A 100 -5.61 -6.13 -13.51
C VAL A 100 -5.14 -4.98 -14.40
N LEU A 101 -4.40 -4.02 -13.83
CA LEU A 101 -3.75 -2.94 -14.55
C LEU A 101 -2.37 -3.33 -15.11
N ASN A 102 -1.95 -4.57 -14.95
CA ASN A 102 -0.62 -5.06 -15.35
C ASN A 102 0.55 -4.30 -14.69
N GLN A 103 0.34 -3.77 -13.51
CA GLN A 103 1.38 -3.12 -12.73
C GLN A 103 2.21 -4.15 -11.97
N LYS A 104 3.50 -3.88 -11.78
CA LYS A 104 4.34 -4.71 -10.92
C LYS A 104 3.89 -4.59 -9.47
N ILE A 105 3.93 -5.69 -8.73
CA ILE A 105 3.53 -5.74 -7.33
C ILE A 105 4.75 -6.09 -6.49
N PHE A 106 5.20 -5.14 -5.66
CA PHE A 106 6.25 -5.36 -4.68
C PHE A 106 5.64 -5.39 -3.29
N ILE A 107 6.11 -6.30 -2.44
CA ILE A 107 5.69 -6.40 -1.05
C ILE A 107 6.92 -6.32 -0.16
N LEU A 108 6.90 -5.44 0.82
CA LEU A 108 8.05 -5.09 1.66
C LEU A 108 8.56 -6.29 2.47
N ASN A 109 7.67 -7.01 3.13
CA ASN A 109 7.96 -8.14 4.00
C ASN A 109 7.26 -9.41 3.48
N PRO A 110 7.63 -10.62 3.99
CA PRO A 110 6.96 -11.85 3.62
C PRO A 110 5.44 -11.78 3.78
N LEU A 111 4.70 -12.58 3.02
CA LEU A 111 3.24 -12.61 3.11
C LEU A 111 2.79 -13.01 4.53
N PRO A 112 1.70 -12.42 5.04
CA PRO A 112 1.15 -12.84 6.32
C PRO A 112 0.61 -14.27 6.24
N GLU A 113 0.63 -14.96 7.38
CA GLU A 113 0.01 -16.27 7.52
C GLU A 113 -1.51 -16.16 7.64
N PHE A 114 -2.14 -15.55 6.63
CA PHE A 114 -3.60 -15.35 6.57
C PHE A 114 -4.15 -16.18 5.42
N GLU A 115 -5.03 -17.13 5.73
CA GLU A 115 -5.51 -18.11 4.74
C GLU A 115 -6.51 -17.52 3.73
N PHE A 116 -7.30 -16.51 4.12
CA PHE A 116 -8.44 -16.03 3.33
C PHE A 116 -8.10 -15.54 1.93
N TYR A 117 -6.91 -14.96 1.74
CA TYR A 117 -6.50 -14.36 0.45
C TYR A 117 -5.06 -14.70 0.05
N ARG A 118 -4.45 -15.68 0.73
CA ARG A 118 -3.04 -16.03 0.47
C ARG A 118 -2.84 -16.57 -0.92
N THR A 119 -3.71 -17.49 -1.35
CA THR A 119 -3.61 -18.08 -2.69
C THR A 119 -3.84 -17.06 -3.79
N GLU A 120 -4.79 -16.15 -3.60
CA GLU A 120 -5.04 -15.05 -4.53
C GLU A 120 -3.83 -14.11 -4.61
N THR A 121 -3.24 -13.78 -3.48
CA THR A 121 -2.04 -12.92 -3.44
C THR A 121 -0.86 -13.60 -4.13
N GLU A 122 -0.61 -14.87 -3.84
CA GLU A 122 0.46 -15.65 -4.49
C GLU A 122 0.22 -15.78 -5.99
N ALA A 123 -1.04 -15.96 -6.42
CA ALA A 123 -1.40 -16.08 -7.83
C ALA A 123 -1.11 -14.79 -8.62
N MET A 124 -1.14 -13.63 -7.97
CA MET A 124 -0.77 -12.35 -8.57
C MET A 124 0.75 -12.15 -8.67
N LYS A 125 1.55 -13.11 -8.19
CA LYS A 125 3.01 -13.18 -8.34
C LYS A 125 3.75 -11.92 -7.87
N PRO A 126 3.52 -11.46 -6.63
CA PRO A 126 4.25 -10.32 -6.11
C PRO A 126 5.73 -10.64 -5.89
N VAL A 127 6.57 -9.62 -5.95
CA VAL A 127 7.99 -9.72 -5.59
C VAL A 127 8.16 -9.30 -4.13
N ILE A 128 8.57 -10.23 -3.28
CA ILE A 128 8.88 -9.94 -1.87
C ILE A 128 10.29 -9.36 -1.80
N ILE A 129 10.41 -8.13 -1.33
CA ILE A 129 11.70 -7.42 -1.34
C ILE A 129 12.48 -7.52 -0.01
N ASN A 130 11.85 -8.05 1.06
CA ASN A 130 12.47 -8.21 2.39
C ASN A 130 13.15 -6.92 2.89
N GLY A 131 12.46 -5.80 2.79
CA GLY A 131 12.94 -4.48 3.22
C GLY A 131 13.98 -3.82 2.31
N ASP A 132 14.38 -4.47 1.23
CA ASP A 132 15.45 -4.01 0.34
C ASP A 132 14.86 -3.31 -0.89
N LEU A 133 14.84 -1.96 -0.86
CA LEU A 133 14.32 -1.15 -1.95
C LEU A 133 15.12 -1.25 -3.26
N GLU A 134 16.38 -1.72 -3.21
CA GLU A 134 17.19 -1.93 -4.43
C GLU A 134 16.62 -3.02 -5.33
N LYS A 135 15.78 -3.90 -4.77
CA LYS A 135 15.12 -4.97 -5.54
C LYS A 135 13.95 -4.49 -6.39
N ILE A 136 13.58 -3.23 -6.26
CA ILE A 136 12.53 -2.62 -7.08
C ILE A 136 13.14 -2.27 -8.45
N LYS A 137 12.78 -3.08 -9.45
CA LYS A 137 13.32 -2.94 -10.81
C LYS A 137 12.26 -3.21 -11.86
#